data_ec83554be612d5ccfee9c25d5b7f534a
#
_entry.id   ec83554be612d5ccfee9c25d5b7f534a
#
_cell.length_a   1.000
_cell.length_b   1.000
_cell.length_c   1.000
_cell.angle_alpha   90.00
_cell.angle_beta   90.00
_cell.angle_gamma   90.00
#
_symmetry.space_group_name_H-M   'P 1'
#
loop_
_entity.id
_entity.type
_entity.pdbx_description
1 polymer ?
#
loop_
_entity_poly.entity_id
_entity_poly.type
_entity_poly.pdbx_seq_one_letter_code
_entity_poly.pdbx_strand_id
1 'polypeptide(L)'
;DMYGALLVEPEKTTSDIGVIFMHNSGYSTGCGHAVIALTKIIVESGAVEIKDPVTEIVMDVPSGQIKSFAKISNKKVESVYFENVPSFVQELGAIIDVPSLGKVEYDLAFGGAFYAIVDIKQLNVNLEIAQLNQIISMGKKIKKRISERVDCVHPFENEMNFLYGVIFVDLSLIHISEPTRRYR
;
A
#
# COMPACT_ATOMS: atom_id res chain seq x y z
N ASP A 1 15.46 3.13 6.22
CA ASP A 1 14.45 3.57 7.19
C ASP A 1 13.89 2.36 7.91
N MET A 2 13.63 2.50 9.22
CA MET A 2 12.99 1.45 9.99
C MET A 2 11.47 1.59 9.90
N TYR A 3 10.82 0.44 9.77
CA TYR A 3 9.37 0.33 9.79
C TYR A 3 8.98 -0.65 10.90
N GLY A 4 7.97 -0.30 11.68
CA GLY A 4 7.50 -1.08 12.81
C GLY A 4 6.01 -1.31 12.77
N ALA A 5 5.57 -2.31 13.51
CA ALA A 5 4.17 -2.60 13.75
C ALA A 5 3.96 -2.89 15.24
N LEU A 6 2.99 -2.21 15.83
CA LEU A 6 2.57 -2.44 17.22
C LEU A 6 1.26 -3.20 17.20
N LEU A 7 1.22 -4.32 17.92
CA LEU A 7 -0.01 -5.07 18.13
C LEU A 7 -0.79 -4.44 19.28
N VAL A 8 -2.07 -4.25 19.06
CA VAL A 8 -3.02 -3.65 20.01
C VAL A 8 -4.31 -4.48 20.04
N GLU A 9 -5.15 -4.23 21.01
CA GLU A 9 -6.51 -4.79 21.03
C GLU A 9 -7.27 -4.35 19.78
N PRO A 10 -8.04 -5.24 19.13
CA PRO A 10 -8.84 -4.88 17.98
C PRO A 10 -10.00 -3.96 18.38
N GLU A 11 -10.36 -3.05 17.52
CA GLU A 11 -11.53 -2.18 17.71
C GLU A 11 -12.83 -2.94 17.43
N LYS A 12 -12.82 -3.81 16.43
CA LYS A 12 -13.98 -4.61 16.02
C LYS A 12 -13.94 -5.99 16.66
N THR A 13 -15.08 -6.44 17.18
CA THR A 13 -15.24 -7.79 17.74
C THR A 13 -15.08 -8.91 16.73
N THR A 14 -15.08 -8.58 15.43
CA THR A 14 -14.87 -9.51 14.32
C THR A 14 -13.41 -9.65 13.93
N SER A 15 -12.52 -8.89 14.56
CA SER A 15 -11.07 -8.93 14.30
C SER A 15 -10.35 -9.69 15.42
N ASP A 16 -9.31 -10.39 15.03
CA ASP A 16 -8.47 -11.15 15.96
C ASP A 16 -7.46 -10.23 16.65
N ILE A 17 -7.02 -9.16 15.97
CA ILE A 17 -5.96 -8.27 16.43
C ILE A 17 -6.07 -6.90 15.80
N GLY A 18 -5.62 -5.86 16.52
CA GLY A 18 -5.39 -4.52 16.00
C GLY A 18 -3.89 -4.30 15.70
N VAL A 19 -3.59 -3.49 14.68
CA VAL A 19 -2.21 -3.19 14.27
C VAL A 19 -2.05 -1.71 13.98
N ILE A 20 -1.06 -1.08 14.61
CA ILE A 20 -0.61 0.27 14.30
C ILE A 20 0.72 0.18 13.57
N PHE A 21 0.78 0.71 12.35
CA PHE A 21 2.01 0.79 11.57
C PHE A 21 2.72 2.11 11.81
N MET A 22 4.04 2.05 11.94
CA MET A 22 4.88 3.22 12.22
C MET A 22 6.19 3.18 11.44
N HIS A 23 6.73 4.36 11.18
CA HIS A 23 8.05 4.54 10.58
C HIS A 23 8.72 5.78 11.20
N ASN A 24 9.97 6.06 10.84
CA ASN A 24 10.76 7.15 11.45
C ASN A 24 10.09 8.54 11.36
N SER A 25 9.20 8.76 10.39
CA SER A 25 8.53 10.05 10.18
C SER A 25 7.08 10.10 10.67
N GLY A 26 6.57 9.04 11.30
CA GLY A 26 5.21 8.98 11.81
C GLY A 26 4.52 7.64 11.61
N TYR A 27 3.21 7.68 11.37
CA TYR A 27 2.34 6.52 11.22
C TYR A 27 1.95 6.28 9.76
N SER A 28 1.60 5.05 9.44
CA SER A 28 1.08 4.64 8.15
C SER A 28 -0.29 4.00 8.31
N THR A 29 -1.14 4.18 7.32
CA THR A 29 -2.50 3.65 7.31
C THR A 29 -2.58 2.16 6.96
N GLY A 30 -1.53 1.62 6.32
CA GLY A 30 -1.43 0.20 5.97
C GLY A 30 -0.01 -0.17 5.54
N CYS A 31 0.35 -1.45 5.71
CA CYS A 31 1.61 -2.00 5.25
C CYS A 31 1.49 -3.48 4.93
N GLY A 32 1.42 -3.82 3.64
CA GLY A 32 1.29 -5.21 3.20
C GLY A 32 2.44 -6.12 3.64
N HIS A 33 3.68 -5.61 3.66
CA HIS A 33 4.82 -6.38 4.16
C HIS A 33 4.68 -6.72 5.65
N ALA A 34 4.23 -5.76 6.46
CA ALA A 34 3.99 -6.00 7.88
C ALA A 34 2.83 -6.98 8.09
N VAL A 35 1.74 -6.88 7.33
CA VAL A 35 0.63 -7.85 7.37
C VAL A 35 1.13 -9.27 7.11
N ILE A 36 1.93 -9.49 6.07
CA ILE A 36 2.52 -10.79 5.75
C ILE A 36 3.42 -11.30 6.89
N ALA A 37 4.30 -10.44 7.39
CA ALA A 37 5.23 -10.80 8.47
C ALA A 37 4.50 -11.10 9.78
N LEU A 38 3.54 -10.27 10.17
CA LEU A 38 2.74 -10.47 11.38
C LEU A 38 1.92 -11.74 11.32
N THR A 39 1.25 -12.02 10.19
CA THR A 39 0.49 -13.25 10.00
C THR A 39 1.38 -14.48 10.22
N LYS A 40 2.58 -14.49 9.63
CA LYS A 40 3.53 -15.58 9.83
C LYS A 40 3.95 -15.70 11.29
N ILE A 41 4.33 -14.61 11.94
CA ILE A 41 4.77 -14.57 13.32
C ILE A 41 3.65 -15.05 14.27
N ILE A 42 2.44 -14.54 14.12
CA ILE A 42 1.30 -14.87 14.98
C ILE A 42 0.96 -16.36 14.90
N VAL A 43 0.93 -16.91 13.68
CA VAL A 43 0.66 -18.35 13.48
C VAL A 43 1.79 -19.22 14.02
N GLU A 44 3.05 -18.90 13.71
CA GLU A 44 4.19 -19.73 14.11
C GLU A 44 4.54 -19.61 15.60
N SER A 45 4.15 -18.51 16.27
CA SER A 45 4.30 -18.35 17.73
C SER A 45 3.25 -19.13 18.54
N GLY A 46 2.21 -19.64 17.89
CA GLY A 46 1.10 -20.31 18.57
C GLY A 46 0.12 -19.35 19.26
N ALA A 47 0.17 -18.06 18.95
CA ALA A 47 -0.77 -17.06 19.47
C ALA A 47 -2.21 -17.28 18.97
N VAL A 48 -2.36 -17.97 17.85
CA VAL A 48 -3.64 -18.43 17.31
C VAL A 48 -3.60 -19.93 17.03
N GLU A 49 -4.78 -20.57 17.05
CA GLU A 49 -4.90 -21.98 16.68
C GLU A 49 -4.66 -22.17 15.18
N ILE A 50 -3.74 -23.08 14.86
CA ILE A 50 -3.44 -23.41 13.45
C ILE A 50 -4.58 -24.24 12.87
N LYS A 51 -5.15 -23.74 11.79
CA LYS A 51 -6.16 -24.43 10.96
C LYS A 51 -5.51 -24.86 9.65
N ASP A 52 -5.43 -26.18 9.42
CA ASP A 52 -4.91 -26.76 8.18
C ASP A 52 -6.07 -26.90 7.16
N PRO A 53 -5.91 -26.59 5.88
CA PRO A 53 -4.69 -26.16 5.19
C PRO A 53 -4.43 -24.64 5.21
N VAL A 54 -5.36 -23.84 5.75
CA VAL A 54 -5.26 -22.37 5.75
C VAL A 54 -5.74 -21.83 7.10
N THR A 55 -4.91 -21.01 7.74
CA THR A 55 -5.26 -20.25 8.94
C THR A 55 -5.57 -18.82 8.52
N GLU A 56 -6.78 -18.34 8.80
CA GLU A 56 -7.21 -16.97 8.59
C GLU A 56 -6.94 -16.13 9.84
N ILE A 57 -6.48 -14.90 9.66
CA ILE A 57 -6.34 -13.87 10.70
C ILE A 57 -6.96 -12.58 10.17
N VAL A 58 -7.86 -12.02 10.95
CA VAL A 58 -8.52 -10.74 10.66
C VAL A 58 -7.87 -9.64 11.49
N MET A 59 -7.32 -8.63 10.81
CA MET A 59 -6.60 -7.53 11.43
C MET A 59 -7.35 -6.22 11.26
N ASP A 60 -7.55 -5.48 12.35
CA ASP A 60 -7.92 -4.07 12.29
C ASP A 60 -6.67 -3.23 12.08
N VAL A 61 -6.65 -2.45 11.01
CA VAL A 61 -5.58 -1.52 10.67
C VAL A 61 -6.17 -0.13 10.44
N PRO A 62 -5.40 0.96 10.48
CA PRO A 62 -5.95 2.31 10.34
C PRO A 62 -6.79 2.53 9.07
N SER A 63 -6.47 1.85 7.98
CA SER A 63 -7.26 1.92 6.73
C SER A 63 -8.50 1.04 6.70
N GLY A 64 -8.75 0.21 7.72
CA GLY A 64 -9.91 -0.68 7.80
C GLY A 64 -9.56 -2.09 8.26
N GLN A 65 -10.34 -3.08 7.81
CA GLN A 65 -10.15 -4.48 8.19
C GLN A 65 -9.49 -5.24 7.04
N ILE A 66 -8.42 -5.97 7.37
CA ILE A 66 -7.66 -6.81 6.43
C ILE A 66 -7.82 -8.27 6.85
N LYS A 67 -8.09 -9.16 5.89
CA LYS A 67 -8.06 -10.60 6.08
C LYS A 67 -6.78 -11.17 5.52
N SER A 68 -5.99 -11.80 6.37
CA SER A 68 -4.76 -12.47 5.96
C SER A 68 -4.86 -13.98 6.14
N PHE A 69 -4.18 -14.72 5.28
CA PHE A 69 -4.29 -16.17 5.16
C PHE A 69 -2.89 -16.80 5.13
N ALA A 70 -2.61 -17.62 6.12
CA ALA A 70 -1.40 -18.43 6.15
C ALA A 70 -1.70 -19.83 5.61
N LYS A 71 -1.06 -20.20 4.51
CA LYS A 71 -1.06 -21.60 4.05
C LYS A 71 -0.15 -22.44 4.91
N ILE A 72 -0.68 -23.54 5.41
CA ILE A 72 0.03 -24.45 6.33
C ILE A 72 0.50 -25.68 5.57
N SER A 73 1.75 -26.04 5.78
CA SER A 73 2.34 -27.30 5.33
C SER A 73 3.26 -27.83 6.41
N ASN A 74 3.08 -29.11 6.80
CA ASN A 74 3.87 -29.74 7.84
C ASN A 74 3.90 -28.92 9.17
N LYS A 75 2.76 -28.34 9.55
CA LYS A 75 2.60 -27.49 10.75
C LYS A 75 3.43 -26.19 10.72
N LYS A 76 3.86 -25.74 9.55
CA LYS A 76 4.59 -24.48 9.34
C LYS A 76 3.89 -23.64 8.31
N VAL A 77 4.11 -22.33 8.38
CA VAL A 77 3.61 -21.39 7.36
C VAL A 77 4.47 -21.50 6.11
N GLU A 78 3.87 -22.02 5.03
CA GLU A 78 4.49 -22.12 3.71
C GLU A 78 4.48 -20.78 2.97
N SER A 79 3.32 -20.11 2.99
CA SER A 79 3.13 -18.82 2.34
C SER A 79 2.03 -18.02 3.02
N VAL A 80 2.03 -16.70 2.82
CA VAL A 80 1.00 -15.79 3.32
C VAL A 80 0.50 -14.93 2.17
N TYR A 81 -0.81 -14.73 2.10
CA TYR A 81 -1.46 -13.75 1.25
C TYR A 81 -2.54 -13.02 2.05
N PHE A 82 -3.02 -11.89 1.55
CA PHE A 82 -4.08 -11.14 2.23
C PHE A 82 -5.01 -10.46 1.23
N GLU A 83 -6.22 -10.22 1.68
CA GLU A 83 -7.20 -9.36 1.03
C GLU A 83 -7.11 -7.98 1.67
N ASN A 84 -6.71 -7.01 0.84
CA ASN A 84 -6.58 -5.63 1.30
C ASN A 84 -7.95 -4.97 1.44
N VAL A 85 -7.99 -3.78 2.06
CA VAL A 85 -9.17 -2.93 2.07
C VAL A 85 -9.63 -2.60 0.64
N PRO A 86 -10.91 -2.30 0.40
CA PRO A 86 -11.40 -1.93 -0.92
C PRO A 86 -10.60 -0.79 -1.53
N SER A 87 -10.30 -0.89 -2.81
CA SER A 87 -9.62 0.14 -3.58
C SER A 87 -10.59 0.85 -4.52
N PHE A 88 -10.35 2.14 -4.78
CA PHE A 88 -11.12 2.91 -5.73
C PHE A 88 -10.26 4.01 -6.37
N VAL A 89 -10.72 4.50 -7.51
CA VAL A 89 -10.12 5.64 -8.19
C VAL A 89 -10.95 6.87 -7.89
N GLN A 90 -10.30 7.93 -7.43
CA GLN A 90 -10.93 9.22 -7.23
C GLN A 90 -10.92 10.06 -8.51
N GLU A 91 -9.80 10.07 -9.25
CA GLU A 91 -9.63 10.87 -10.45
C GLU A 91 -8.71 10.16 -11.44
N LEU A 92 -9.03 10.22 -12.73
CA LEU A 92 -8.23 9.66 -13.83
C LEU A 92 -7.77 10.76 -14.76
N GLY A 93 -6.50 10.71 -15.18
CA GLY A 93 -5.94 11.64 -16.18
C GLY A 93 -5.95 13.10 -15.74
N ALA A 94 -5.90 13.36 -14.44
CA ALA A 94 -5.84 14.71 -13.91
C ALA A 94 -4.52 15.38 -14.27
N ILE A 95 -4.53 16.68 -14.54
CA ILE A 95 -3.33 17.43 -14.90
C ILE A 95 -3.05 18.50 -13.86
N ILE A 96 -1.82 18.55 -13.38
CA ILE A 96 -1.35 19.58 -12.46
C ILE A 96 -0.07 20.24 -12.96
N ASP A 97 0.03 21.56 -12.80
CA ASP A 97 1.25 22.30 -13.12
C ASP A 97 2.20 22.27 -11.92
N VAL A 98 3.33 21.60 -12.09
CA VAL A 98 4.35 21.44 -11.04
C VAL A 98 5.54 22.34 -11.36
N PRO A 99 5.89 23.29 -10.47
CA PRO A 99 7.04 24.15 -10.69
C PRO A 99 8.31 23.37 -11.02
N SER A 100 8.99 23.74 -12.07
CA SER A 100 10.19 23.08 -12.63
C SER A 100 10.00 21.74 -13.34
N LEU A 101 8.80 21.17 -13.36
CA LEU A 101 8.49 19.95 -14.10
C LEU A 101 7.48 20.21 -15.22
N GLY A 102 6.69 21.32 -15.14
CA GLY A 102 5.61 21.62 -16.06
C GLY A 102 4.34 20.84 -15.74
N LYS A 103 3.53 20.59 -16.77
CA LYS A 103 2.28 19.84 -16.65
C LYS A 103 2.58 18.36 -16.43
N VAL A 104 2.03 17.79 -15.37
CA VAL A 104 2.13 16.38 -15.00
C VAL A 104 0.72 15.79 -14.99
N GLU A 105 0.49 14.76 -15.76
CA GLU A 105 -0.72 13.96 -15.73
C GLU A 105 -0.58 12.86 -14.68
N TYR A 106 -1.64 12.60 -13.91
CA TYR A 106 -1.66 11.60 -12.86
C TYR A 106 -3.07 11.03 -12.65
N ASP A 107 -3.11 9.82 -12.12
CA ASP A 107 -4.32 9.22 -11.57
C ASP A 107 -4.27 9.32 -10.05
N LEU A 108 -5.39 9.63 -9.40
CA LEU A 108 -5.52 9.64 -7.94
C LEU A 108 -6.36 8.45 -7.50
N ALA A 109 -5.75 7.54 -6.75
CA ALA A 109 -6.41 6.31 -6.33
C ALA A 109 -6.13 5.98 -4.86
N PHE A 110 -7.06 5.28 -4.24
CA PHE A 110 -6.98 4.76 -2.88
C PHE A 110 -6.84 3.24 -2.88
N GLY A 111 -5.93 2.73 -2.04
CA GLY A 111 -5.73 1.29 -1.80
C GLY A 111 -5.24 1.03 -0.37
N GLY A 112 -5.84 1.72 0.62
CA GLY A 112 -5.40 1.79 2.02
C GLY A 112 -4.69 3.11 2.35
N ALA A 113 -4.29 3.86 1.33
CA ALA A 113 -3.87 5.26 1.36
C ALA A 113 -4.08 5.85 -0.04
N PHE A 114 -4.16 7.17 -0.16
CA PHE A 114 -4.19 7.84 -1.47
C PHE A 114 -2.79 7.95 -2.06
N TYR A 115 -2.70 7.58 -3.34
CA TYR A 115 -1.50 7.74 -4.14
C TYR A 115 -1.82 8.45 -5.46
N ALA A 116 -0.90 9.32 -5.87
CA ALA A 116 -0.87 9.81 -7.23
C ALA A 116 -0.01 8.86 -8.06
N ILE A 117 -0.58 8.28 -9.10
CA ILE A 117 0.08 7.35 -10.01
C ILE A 117 0.49 8.13 -11.25
N VAL A 118 1.77 8.13 -11.58
CA VAL A 118 2.38 8.98 -12.61
C VAL A 118 3.21 8.12 -13.56
N ASP A 119 2.95 8.20 -14.86
CA ASP A 119 3.86 7.59 -15.84
C ASP A 119 5.18 8.36 -15.84
N ILE A 120 6.27 7.67 -15.51
CA ILE A 120 7.60 8.26 -15.39
C ILE A 120 8.11 8.83 -16.73
N LYS A 121 7.64 8.29 -17.85
CA LYS A 121 8.09 8.72 -19.20
C LYS A 121 7.73 10.15 -19.53
N GLN A 122 6.65 10.68 -19.00
CA GLN A 122 6.31 12.08 -19.19
C GLN A 122 7.34 13.05 -18.58
N LEU A 123 8.19 12.56 -17.68
CA LEU A 123 9.25 13.33 -17.01
C LEU A 123 10.63 13.14 -17.65
N ASN A 124 10.74 12.41 -18.76
CA ASN A 124 11.99 12.08 -19.45
C ASN A 124 13.05 11.43 -18.53
N VAL A 125 12.60 10.55 -17.63
CA VAL A 125 13.42 9.80 -16.69
C VAL A 125 13.04 8.33 -16.77
N ASN A 126 13.99 7.43 -16.55
CA ASN A 126 13.76 5.98 -16.47
C ASN A 126 13.78 5.50 -15.02
N LEU A 127 13.08 4.39 -14.74
CA LEU A 127 13.10 3.74 -13.43
C LEU A 127 14.40 2.96 -13.22
N GLU A 128 15.52 3.67 -13.10
CA GLU A 128 16.86 3.13 -12.94
C GLU A 128 17.49 3.61 -11.63
N ILE A 129 18.32 2.75 -11.01
CA ILE A 129 19.01 3.09 -9.75
C ILE A 129 19.89 4.35 -9.90
N ALA A 130 20.52 4.54 -11.06
CA ALA A 130 21.34 5.72 -11.34
C ALA A 130 20.55 7.04 -11.25
N GLN A 131 19.23 7.01 -11.45
CA GLN A 131 18.35 8.17 -11.43
C GLN A 131 17.52 8.29 -10.15
N LEU A 132 17.77 7.44 -9.16
CA LEU A 132 16.97 7.35 -7.93
C LEU A 132 16.79 8.70 -7.22
N ASN A 133 17.87 9.47 -7.02
CA ASN A 133 17.80 10.76 -6.35
C ASN A 133 16.94 11.77 -7.12
N GLN A 134 16.99 11.74 -8.45
CA GLN A 134 16.17 12.58 -9.31
C GLN A 134 14.70 12.19 -9.18
N ILE A 135 14.38 10.89 -9.23
CA ILE A 135 13.03 10.35 -9.07
C ILE A 135 12.44 10.75 -7.72
N ILE A 136 13.22 10.60 -6.63
CA ILE A 136 12.80 11.02 -5.27
C ILE A 136 12.50 12.51 -5.23
N SER A 137 13.36 13.34 -5.83
CA SER A 137 13.17 14.79 -5.86
C SER A 137 11.91 15.18 -6.62
N MET A 138 11.66 14.57 -7.78
CA MET A 138 10.45 14.78 -8.58
C MET A 138 9.20 14.34 -7.82
N GLY A 139 9.22 13.16 -7.21
CA GLY A 139 8.10 12.65 -6.41
C GLY A 139 7.73 13.58 -5.25
N LYS A 140 8.73 14.14 -4.55
CA LYS A 140 8.49 15.14 -3.49
C LYS A 140 7.82 16.41 -4.01
N LYS A 141 8.24 16.92 -5.18
CA LYS A 141 7.65 18.12 -5.80
C LYS A 141 6.21 17.86 -6.23
N ILE A 142 5.94 16.74 -6.88
CA ILE A 142 4.61 16.34 -7.33
C ILE A 142 3.70 16.14 -6.13
N LYS A 143 4.13 15.35 -5.12
CA LYS A 143 3.38 15.14 -3.88
C LYS A 143 2.99 16.46 -3.24
N LYS A 144 3.97 17.36 -3.04
CA LYS A 144 3.72 18.67 -2.43
C LYS A 144 2.68 19.45 -3.22
N ARG A 145 2.84 19.51 -4.54
CA ARG A 145 1.95 20.30 -5.39
C ARG A 145 0.51 19.77 -5.40
N ILE A 146 0.33 18.45 -5.47
CA ILE A 146 -0.99 17.83 -5.39
C ILE A 146 -1.60 18.08 -4.02
N SER A 147 -0.87 17.86 -2.92
CA SER A 147 -1.37 18.09 -1.57
C SER A 147 -1.77 19.55 -1.28
N GLU A 148 -1.23 20.52 -2.03
CA GLU A 148 -1.59 21.95 -1.90
C GLU A 148 -2.85 22.35 -2.71
N ARG A 149 -3.29 21.54 -3.67
CA ARG A 149 -4.26 21.91 -4.68
C ARG A 149 -5.42 20.95 -4.87
N VAL A 150 -5.28 19.74 -4.37
CA VAL A 150 -6.24 18.67 -4.60
C VAL A 150 -6.60 18.02 -3.26
N ASP A 151 -7.88 17.94 -2.98
CA ASP A 151 -8.39 17.27 -1.81
C ASP A 151 -8.53 15.76 -2.10
N CYS A 152 -7.89 14.94 -1.28
CA CYS A 152 -8.18 13.52 -1.21
C CYS A 152 -9.46 13.34 -0.41
N VAL A 153 -10.45 12.64 -0.94
CA VAL A 153 -11.76 12.46 -0.29
C VAL A 153 -12.07 10.97 -0.15
N HIS A 154 -11.90 10.45 1.06
CA HIS A 154 -12.35 9.11 1.37
C HIS A 154 -13.86 9.11 1.67
N PRO A 155 -14.66 8.17 1.11
CA PRO A 155 -16.11 8.23 1.21
C PRO A 155 -16.68 8.09 2.63
N PHE A 156 -15.91 7.55 3.57
CA PHE A 156 -16.38 7.22 4.92
C PHE A 156 -15.48 7.76 6.03
N GLU A 157 -14.16 7.90 5.80
CA GLU A 157 -13.15 8.18 6.84
C GLU A 157 -12.35 9.44 6.49
N ASN A 158 -12.70 10.55 7.14
CA ASN A 158 -12.03 11.83 6.90
C ASN A 158 -10.53 11.81 7.27
N GLU A 159 -10.13 10.96 8.21
CA GLU A 159 -8.75 10.82 8.63
C GLU A 159 -7.86 10.22 7.52
N MET A 160 -8.46 9.59 6.50
CA MET A 160 -7.78 9.09 5.31
C MET A 160 -7.61 10.15 4.20
N ASN A 161 -8.13 11.38 4.41
CA ASN A 161 -8.15 12.44 3.40
C ASN A 161 -6.78 13.12 3.22
N PHE A 162 -5.76 12.36 2.89
CA PHE A 162 -4.44 12.90 2.59
C PHE A 162 -3.69 12.09 1.54
N LEU A 163 -2.87 12.74 0.75
CA LEU A 163 -1.99 12.08 -0.21
C LEU A 163 -0.78 11.47 0.49
N TYR A 164 -0.71 10.15 0.50
CA TYR A 164 0.41 9.45 1.13
C TYR A 164 1.69 9.55 0.31
N GLY A 165 1.60 9.41 -1.01
CA GLY A 165 2.78 9.41 -1.87
C GLY A 165 2.48 9.49 -3.36
N VAL A 166 3.57 9.40 -4.14
CA VAL A 166 3.55 9.28 -5.59
C VAL A 166 4.12 7.92 -5.97
N ILE A 167 3.43 7.21 -6.84
CA ILE A 167 3.90 5.96 -7.44
C ILE A 167 4.26 6.27 -8.88
N PHE A 168 5.53 6.08 -9.24
CA PHE A 168 5.95 6.13 -10.63
C PHE A 168 5.80 4.76 -11.27
N VAL A 169 5.18 4.72 -12.42
CA VAL A 169 4.98 3.53 -13.24
C VAL A 169 5.64 3.72 -14.59
N ASP A 170 6.12 2.66 -15.19
CA ASP A 170 6.49 2.63 -16.60
C ASP A 170 5.48 1.75 -17.34
N LEU A 171 4.51 2.38 -17.96
CA LEU A 171 3.41 1.69 -18.65
C LEU A 171 3.91 0.86 -19.85
N SER A 172 5.09 1.14 -20.40
CA SER A 172 5.66 0.31 -21.47
C SER A 172 6.12 -1.06 -20.98
N LEU A 173 6.45 -1.19 -19.70
CA LEU A 173 6.87 -2.46 -19.09
C LEU A 173 5.69 -3.35 -18.72
N ILE A 174 4.50 -2.80 -18.56
CA ILE A 174 3.29 -3.56 -18.21
C ILE A 174 2.93 -4.54 -19.34
N HIS A 175 3.16 -4.18 -20.59
CA HIS A 175 2.92 -5.04 -21.75
C HIS A 175 3.96 -6.15 -21.94
N ILE A 176 5.14 -6.03 -21.34
CA ILE A 176 6.23 -7.01 -21.40
C ILE A 176 6.11 -8.05 -20.29
N SER A 177 5.53 -7.67 -19.17
CA SER A 177 5.33 -8.51 -18.00
C SER A 177 3.86 -8.88 -17.79
N GLU A 178 3.15 -9.33 -18.82
CA GLU A 178 1.91 -10.06 -18.55
C GLU A 178 2.31 -11.29 -17.71
N PRO A 179 2.01 -11.31 -16.40
CA PRO A 179 2.14 -12.55 -15.68
C PRO A 179 1.15 -13.50 -16.34
N THR A 180 1.66 -14.55 -16.97
CA THR A 180 0.84 -15.70 -17.34
C THR A 180 0.22 -16.23 -16.05
N ARG A 181 -0.89 -15.63 -15.62
CA ARG A 181 -1.74 -16.16 -14.56
C ARG A 181 -2.40 -17.42 -15.10
N ARG A 182 -1.66 -18.51 -15.09
CA ARG A 182 -2.27 -19.83 -15.11
C ARG A 182 -2.86 -20.05 -13.73
N TYR A 183 -4.10 -19.65 -13.55
CA TYR A 183 -4.94 -20.24 -12.51
C TYR A 183 -5.16 -21.71 -12.91
N ARG A 184 -4.60 -22.62 -12.18
CA ARG A 184 -5.01 -24.01 -12.11
C ARG A 184 -5.61 -24.27 -10.74
#